data_692aee83b3332846f886f82934df0f02
#
_entry.id   692aee83b3332846f886f82934df0f02
#
_cell.length_a   1.000
_cell.length_b   1.000
_cell.length_c   1.000
_cell.angle_alpha   90.00
_cell.angle_beta   90.00
_cell.angle_gamma   90.00
#
_symmetry.space_group_name_H-M   'P 1'
#
loop_
_entity.id
_entity.type
_entity.pdbx_description
1 polymer ?
#
loop_
_entity_poly.entity_id
_entity_poly.type
_entity_poly.pdbx_seq_one_letter_code
_entity_poly.pdbx_strand_id
1 'polypeptide(L)'
;MFNEKDLLAVNTLRTLSVDQIEAANSGHPGLPMGAAPMAYALWAGHLNVNAKDSGWLNRDRFILSAGHGSALLYSLLHTAGFDVSIDDLKNFRQLGSKTPGHPEVGHTHGVEATSGPLGQGIATAVGMAMAEAHLGATYNTPDFPVIDHYTYALCGDGDLMEGVAYEACSLAGKLQLG
;
A
#
# COMPACT_ATOMS: atom_id res chain seq x y z
N MET A 1 -6.22 21.59 -5.78
CA MET A 1 -6.32 22.06 -4.36
C MET A 1 -7.35 21.17 -3.69
N PHE A 2 -7.06 20.63 -2.52
CA PHE A 2 -8.01 19.80 -1.78
C PHE A 2 -9.23 20.61 -1.33
N ASN A 3 -10.41 20.01 -1.36
CA ASN A 3 -11.70 20.62 -1.02
C ASN A 3 -12.38 19.86 0.15
N GLU A 4 -13.61 20.26 0.48
CA GLU A 4 -14.34 19.64 1.62
C GLU A 4 -14.61 18.14 1.44
N LYS A 5 -14.79 17.65 0.21
CA LYS A 5 -14.98 16.20 -0.06
C LYS A 5 -13.69 15.43 0.17
N ASP A 6 -12.54 16.02 -0.20
CA ASP A 6 -11.23 15.40 0.06
C ASP A 6 -10.98 15.31 1.57
N LEU A 7 -11.32 16.36 2.32
CA LEU A 7 -11.22 16.35 3.77
C LEU A 7 -12.15 15.29 4.40
N LEU A 8 -13.37 15.16 3.89
CA LEU A 8 -14.30 14.13 4.32
C LEU A 8 -13.72 12.73 4.06
N ALA A 9 -13.16 12.49 2.87
CA ALA A 9 -12.53 11.21 2.53
C ALA A 9 -11.35 10.88 3.46
N VAL A 10 -10.46 11.84 3.71
CA VAL A 10 -9.35 11.67 4.65
C VAL A 10 -9.84 11.34 6.06
N ASN A 11 -10.86 12.03 6.55
CA ASN A 11 -11.43 11.77 7.87
C ASN A 11 -12.15 10.40 7.90
N THR A 12 -12.79 9.99 6.81
CA THR A 12 -13.37 8.64 6.70
C THR A 12 -12.29 7.56 6.81
N LEU A 13 -11.16 7.70 6.14
CA LEU A 13 -10.03 6.77 6.27
C LEU A 13 -9.52 6.70 7.71
N ARG A 14 -9.42 7.84 8.39
CA ARG A 14 -9.01 7.90 9.81
C ARG A 14 -10.00 7.18 10.71
N THR A 15 -11.30 7.51 10.59
CA THR A 15 -12.33 6.92 11.45
C THR A 15 -12.48 5.43 11.20
N LEU A 16 -12.52 4.97 9.94
CA LEU A 16 -12.55 3.54 9.63
C LEU A 16 -11.34 2.80 10.23
N SER A 17 -10.16 3.42 10.22
CA SER A 17 -8.96 2.80 10.80
C SER A 17 -9.07 2.72 12.33
N VAL A 18 -9.56 3.76 12.98
CA VAL A 18 -9.77 3.77 14.43
C VAL A 18 -10.85 2.76 14.83
N ASP A 19 -11.98 2.71 14.11
CA ASP A 19 -13.07 1.78 14.39
C ASP A 19 -12.62 0.31 14.30
N GLN A 20 -11.78 -0.03 13.33
CA GLN A 20 -11.17 -1.36 13.22
C GLN A 20 -10.31 -1.70 14.45
N ILE A 21 -9.47 -0.76 14.87
CA ILE A 21 -8.53 -0.94 15.98
C ILE A 21 -9.29 -1.06 17.30
N GLU A 22 -10.29 -0.21 17.52
CA GLU A 22 -11.14 -0.24 18.72
C GLU A 22 -11.96 -1.53 18.79
N ALA A 23 -12.57 -1.94 17.69
CA ALA A 23 -13.33 -3.19 17.64
C ALA A 23 -12.47 -4.42 17.97
N ALA A 24 -11.22 -4.43 17.50
CA ALA A 24 -10.27 -5.49 17.80
C ALA A 24 -9.62 -5.37 19.18
N ASN A 25 -9.75 -4.23 19.86
CA ASN A 25 -9.00 -3.86 21.07
C ASN A 25 -7.49 -4.11 20.89
N SER A 26 -6.99 -3.93 19.65
CA SER A 26 -5.59 -4.21 19.27
C SER A 26 -5.27 -3.55 17.95
N GLY A 27 -4.14 -2.89 17.86
CA GLY A 27 -3.67 -2.24 16.62
C GLY A 27 -2.83 -1.01 16.88
N HIS A 28 -2.50 -0.30 15.80
CA HIS A 28 -1.61 0.85 15.82
C HIS A 28 -2.32 2.05 15.17
N PRO A 29 -2.90 2.99 15.94
CA PRO A 29 -3.66 4.10 15.38
C PRO A 29 -2.78 5.25 14.87
N GLY A 30 -1.55 5.38 15.33
CA GLY A 30 -0.69 6.54 15.05
C GLY A 30 -0.43 6.74 13.57
N LEU A 31 0.07 5.72 12.88
CA LEU A 31 0.34 5.79 11.44
C LEU A 31 -0.94 6.02 10.61
N PRO A 32 -2.05 5.30 10.79
CA PRO A 32 -3.29 5.58 10.09
C PRO A 32 -3.78 7.03 10.23
N MET A 33 -3.72 7.58 11.43
CA MET A 33 -4.13 8.96 11.69
C MET A 33 -3.24 9.99 11.01
N GLY A 34 -1.92 9.78 11.06
CA GLY A 34 -0.93 10.71 10.51
C GLY A 34 -0.81 10.61 8.99
N ALA A 35 -0.81 9.40 8.44
CA ALA A 35 -0.56 9.15 7.03
C ALA A 35 -1.81 9.23 6.13
N ALA A 36 -3.02 9.25 6.69
CA ALA A 36 -4.25 9.26 5.89
C ALA A 36 -4.29 10.36 4.82
N PRO A 37 -3.88 11.63 5.06
CA PRO A 37 -3.87 12.66 4.01
C PRO A 37 -2.92 12.33 2.86
N MET A 38 -1.74 11.83 3.17
CA MET A 38 -0.71 11.44 2.18
C MET A 38 -1.18 10.23 1.37
N ALA A 39 -1.69 9.20 2.04
CA ALA A 39 -2.23 8.02 1.40
C ALA A 39 -3.43 8.37 0.50
N TYR A 40 -4.34 9.23 0.96
CA TYR A 40 -5.45 9.71 0.13
C TYR A 40 -4.96 10.45 -1.10
N ALA A 41 -3.99 11.37 -0.96
CA ALA A 41 -3.45 12.10 -2.09
C ALA A 41 -2.86 11.18 -3.16
N LEU A 42 -2.13 10.15 -2.74
CA LEU A 42 -1.58 9.14 -3.63
C LEU A 42 -2.69 8.33 -4.32
N TRP A 43 -3.61 7.73 -3.55
CA TRP A 43 -4.62 6.81 -4.07
C TRP A 43 -5.67 7.50 -4.94
N ALA A 44 -6.05 8.74 -4.60
CA ALA A 44 -7.06 9.50 -5.35
C ALA A 44 -6.50 10.26 -6.54
N GLY A 45 -5.20 10.61 -6.53
CA GLY A 45 -4.63 11.52 -7.52
C GLY A 45 -3.53 10.95 -8.42
N HIS A 46 -2.89 9.85 -8.03
CA HIS A 46 -1.69 9.37 -8.72
C HIS A 46 -1.72 7.86 -9.00
N LEU A 47 -2.24 7.05 -8.07
CA LEU A 47 -2.17 5.60 -8.16
C LEU A 47 -3.09 5.07 -9.27
N ASN A 48 -2.53 4.34 -10.21
CA ASN A 48 -3.24 3.74 -11.34
C ASN A 48 -3.49 2.24 -11.07
N VAL A 49 -4.66 1.93 -10.55
CA VAL A 49 -5.07 0.56 -10.19
C VAL A 49 -6.48 0.26 -10.68
N ASN A 50 -6.82 -1.02 -10.79
CA ASN A 50 -8.17 -1.46 -11.11
C ASN A 50 -8.68 -2.41 -10.01
N ALA A 51 -9.60 -1.94 -9.18
CA ALA A 51 -10.17 -2.73 -8.10
C ALA A 51 -10.92 -3.99 -8.58
N LYS A 52 -11.41 -4.00 -9.84
CA LYS A 52 -12.10 -5.15 -10.44
C LYS A 52 -11.16 -6.14 -11.10
N ASP A 53 -9.92 -5.72 -11.35
CA ASP A 53 -8.85 -6.56 -11.92
C ASP A 53 -7.54 -6.25 -11.21
N SER A 54 -7.42 -6.71 -9.97
CA SER A 54 -6.21 -6.56 -9.17
C SER A 54 -5.01 -7.35 -9.71
N GLY A 55 -5.23 -8.20 -10.72
CA GLY A 55 -4.21 -8.91 -11.48
C GLY A 55 -3.69 -8.16 -12.71
N TRP A 56 -4.27 -6.99 -13.05
CA TRP A 56 -3.83 -6.21 -14.19
C TRP A 56 -2.32 -5.96 -14.17
N LEU A 57 -1.66 -6.38 -15.23
CA LEU A 57 -0.20 -6.48 -15.25
C LEU A 57 0.49 -5.13 -15.10
N ASN A 58 -0.02 -4.09 -15.77
CA ASN A 58 0.55 -2.73 -15.77
C ASN A 58 -0.08 -1.80 -14.72
N ARG A 59 -0.65 -2.36 -13.63
CA ARG A 59 -1.11 -1.55 -12.50
C ARG A 59 0.06 -1.03 -11.69
N ASP A 60 -0.07 0.13 -11.09
CA ASP A 60 0.87 0.58 -10.08
C ASP A 60 0.88 -0.38 -8.86
N ARG A 61 2.00 -0.42 -8.17
CA ARG A 61 2.17 -1.21 -6.94
C ARG A 61 2.17 -0.28 -5.75
N PHE A 62 1.33 -0.58 -4.77
CA PHE A 62 1.34 0.11 -3.49
C PHE A 62 1.73 -0.85 -2.37
N ILE A 63 2.86 -0.56 -1.73
CA ILE A 63 3.39 -1.34 -0.62
C ILE A 63 3.31 -0.54 0.68
N LEU A 64 2.56 -1.04 1.65
CA LEU A 64 2.63 -0.52 3.01
C LEU A 64 3.82 -1.17 3.71
N SER A 65 5.00 -0.53 3.63
CA SER A 65 6.22 -1.04 4.29
C SER A 65 6.08 -0.99 5.81
N ALA A 66 5.54 0.10 6.34
CA ALA A 66 5.14 0.21 7.74
C ALA A 66 3.87 -0.63 8.02
N GLY A 67 3.99 -1.95 7.94
CA GLY A 67 2.87 -2.90 7.95
C GLY A 67 1.96 -2.83 9.17
N HIS A 68 2.43 -2.27 10.28
CA HIS A 68 1.61 -2.00 11.46
C HIS A 68 0.46 -1.01 11.20
N GLY A 69 0.53 -0.22 10.12
CA GLY A 69 -0.56 0.66 9.66
C GLY A 69 -1.64 -0.04 8.82
N SER A 70 -1.76 -1.36 8.90
CA SER A 70 -2.66 -2.19 8.09
C SER A 70 -4.11 -1.73 8.08
N ALA A 71 -4.65 -1.20 9.18
CA ALA A 71 -5.99 -0.66 9.24
C ALA A 71 -6.22 0.48 8.23
N LEU A 72 -5.21 1.31 7.95
CA LEU A 72 -5.28 2.32 6.89
C LEU A 72 -5.31 1.66 5.51
N LEU A 73 -4.48 0.67 5.26
CA LEU A 73 -4.46 -0.04 3.97
C LEU A 73 -5.82 -0.69 3.67
N TYR A 74 -6.42 -1.36 4.65
CA TYR A 74 -7.73 -1.99 4.47
C TYR A 74 -8.84 -0.95 4.25
N SER A 75 -8.77 0.19 4.93
CA SER A 75 -9.68 1.32 4.69
C SER A 75 -9.53 1.89 3.28
N LEU A 76 -8.30 1.99 2.76
CA LEU A 76 -8.02 2.42 1.38
C LEU A 76 -8.57 1.41 0.37
N LEU A 77 -8.30 0.13 0.55
CA LEU A 77 -8.80 -0.94 -0.32
C LEU A 77 -10.33 -0.95 -0.36
N HIS A 78 -10.98 -0.85 0.81
CA HIS A 78 -12.44 -0.75 0.91
C HIS A 78 -12.99 0.46 0.14
N THR A 79 -12.46 1.64 0.39
CA THR A 79 -12.96 2.89 -0.22
C THR A 79 -12.63 2.98 -1.71
N ALA A 80 -11.57 2.32 -2.18
CA ALA A 80 -11.22 2.22 -3.59
C ALA A 80 -12.01 1.13 -4.35
N GLY A 81 -12.85 0.35 -3.67
CA GLY A 81 -13.75 -0.63 -4.28
C GLY A 81 -13.15 -2.02 -4.52
N PHE A 82 -12.04 -2.35 -3.85
CA PHE A 82 -11.54 -3.72 -3.82
C PHE A 82 -12.47 -4.63 -3.01
N ASP A 83 -12.29 -5.96 -3.11
CA ASP A 83 -13.09 -6.94 -2.37
C ASP A 83 -12.70 -7.00 -0.88
N VAL A 84 -12.92 -5.87 -0.21
CA VAL A 84 -12.80 -5.68 1.23
C VAL A 84 -14.06 -4.98 1.71
N SER A 85 -14.96 -5.71 2.34
CA SER A 85 -16.24 -5.21 2.82
C SER A 85 -16.12 -4.47 4.16
N ILE A 86 -17.18 -3.74 4.55
CA ILE A 86 -17.27 -3.15 5.90
C ILE A 86 -17.23 -4.25 6.98
N ASP A 87 -17.80 -5.41 6.72
CA ASP A 87 -17.79 -6.51 7.68
C ASP A 87 -16.38 -7.13 7.79
N ASP A 88 -15.58 -7.13 6.72
CA ASP A 88 -14.16 -7.49 6.80
C ASP A 88 -13.38 -6.50 7.68
N LEU A 89 -13.67 -5.19 7.58
CA LEU A 89 -13.06 -4.18 8.45
C LEU A 89 -13.44 -4.37 9.92
N LYS A 90 -14.70 -4.69 10.22
CA LYS A 90 -15.16 -4.99 11.59
C LYS A 90 -14.47 -6.23 12.19
N ASN A 91 -14.04 -7.15 11.34
CA ASN A 91 -13.33 -8.37 11.73
C ASN A 91 -11.80 -8.22 11.72
N PHE A 92 -11.29 -7.00 11.79
CA PHE A 92 -9.86 -6.71 11.85
C PHE A 92 -9.15 -7.51 12.96
N ARG A 93 -8.06 -8.19 12.64
CA ARG A 93 -7.27 -9.04 13.55
C ARG A 93 -8.01 -10.23 14.15
N GLN A 94 -9.18 -10.61 13.65
CA GLN A 94 -9.85 -11.81 14.10
C GLN A 94 -9.32 -13.04 13.36
N LEU A 95 -9.32 -14.18 14.03
CA LEU A 95 -8.86 -15.44 13.42
C LEU A 95 -9.67 -15.77 12.17
N GLY A 96 -9.00 -16.00 11.06
CA GLY A 96 -9.62 -16.32 9.77
C GLY A 96 -10.24 -15.14 9.02
N SER A 97 -10.06 -13.90 9.52
CA SER A 97 -10.55 -12.70 8.80
C SER A 97 -9.68 -12.37 7.59
N LYS A 98 -10.26 -11.65 6.63
CA LYS A 98 -9.51 -11.11 5.47
C LYS A 98 -8.59 -9.93 5.83
N THR A 99 -8.66 -9.43 7.07
CA THR A 99 -7.95 -8.23 7.53
C THR A 99 -7.02 -8.55 8.70
N PRO A 100 -5.92 -9.29 8.46
CA PRO A 100 -4.95 -9.65 9.49
C PRO A 100 -4.25 -8.41 10.06
N GLY A 101 -3.55 -8.58 11.19
CA GLY A 101 -2.89 -7.47 11.89
C GLY A 101 -1.81 -6.75 11.10
N HIS A 102 -1.21 -7.43 10.14
CA HIS A 102 -0.25 -6.91 9.16
C HIS A 102 -0.64 -7.40 7.77
N PRO A 103 -0.32 -6.66 6.69
CA PRO A 103 -0.70 -7.08 5.33
C PRO A 103 -0.03 -8.39 4.93
N GLU A 104 -0.81 -9.27 4.30
CA GLU A 104 -0.32 -10.54 3.77
C GLU A 104 -0.75 -10.68 2.30
N VAL A 105 0.23 -10.83 1.41
CA VAL A 105 -0.04 -11.03 -0.02
C VAL A 105 -0.78 -12.35 -0.24
N GLY A 106 -1.81 -12.31 -1.09
CA GLY A 106 -2.66 -13.48 -1.38
C GLY A 106 -3.74 -13.75 -0.32
N HIS A 107 -3.72 -13.05 0.82
CA HIS A 107 -4.74 -13.17 1.86
C HIS A 107 -5.83 -12.11 1.73
N THR A 108 -5.44 -10.85 1.56
CA THR A 108 -6.35 -9.74 1.32
C THR A 108 -6.29 -9.29 -0.13
N HIS A 109 -7.43 -9.16 -0.80
CA HIS A 109 -7.52 -8.72 -2.18
C HIS A 109 -6.93 -7.30 -2.34
N GLY A 110 -5.98 -7.13 -3.25
CA GLY A 110 -5.31 -5.85 -3.51
C GLY A 110 -4.07 -5.58 -2.66
N VAL A 111 -3.68 -6.48 -1.74
CA VAL A 111 -2.41 -6.40 -1.02
C VAL A 111 -1.28 -6.91 -1.91
N GLU A 112 -0.27 -6.07 -2.13
CA GLU A 112 0.85 -6.34 -3.06
C GLU A 112 2.05 -7.01 -2.39
N ALA A 113 2.23 -6.84 -1.09
CA ALA A 113 3.36 -7.41 -0.35
C ALA A 113 2.98 -7.76 1.08
N THR A 114 3.57 -8.82 1.60
CA THR A 114 3.55 -9.15 3.03
C THR A 114 4.54 -8.25 3.75
N SER A 115 4.08 -7.53 4.76
CA SER A 115 4.90 -6.62 5.56
C SER A 115 4.55 -6.73 7.04
N GLY A 116 5.36 -6.10 7.89
CA GLY A 116 5.23 -6.18 9.35
C GLY A 116 6.61 -6.08 9.98
N PRO A 117 7.55 -7.01 9.70
CA PRO A 117 8.95 -6.78 10.01
C PRO A 117 9.47 -5.54 9.27
N LEU A 118 10.00 -4.57 10.01
CA LEU A 118 10.43 -3.29 9.47
C LEU A 118 11.54 -3.46 8.40
N GLY A 119 11.53 -2.61 7.39
CA GLY A 119 12.48 -2.62 6.26
C GLY A 119 12.15 -3.61 5.14
N GLN A 120 11.30 -4.62 5.39
CA GLN A 120 10.99 -5.65 4.40
C GLN A 120 10.12 -5.12 3.25
N GLY A 121 9.13 -4.30 3.57
CA GLY A 121 8.21 -3.76 2.55
C GLY A 121 8.93 -2.88 1.55
N ILE A 122 9.77 -1.93 2.01
CA ILE A 122 10.52 -1.05 1.10
C ILE A 122 11.53 -1.84 0.25
N ALA A 123 12.18 -2.85 0.81
CA ALA A 123 13.08 -3.71 0.06
C ALA A 123 12.33 -4.51 -1.03
N THR A 124 11.11 -5.00 -0.71
CA THR A 124 10.22 -5.64 -1.68
C THR A 124 9.79 -4.66 -2.78
N ALA A 125 9.45 -3.42 -2.42
CA ALA A 125 9.09 -2.38 -3.40
C ALA A 125 10.23 -2.10 -4.38
N VAL A 126 11.47 -2.01 -3.90
CA VAL A 126 12.65 -1.85 -4.76
C VAL A 126 12.80 -3.05 -5.71
N GLY A 127 12.58 -4.27 -5.22
CA GLY A 127 12.58 -5.46 -6.09
C GLY A 127 11.48 -5.43 -7.17
N MET A 128 10.28 -4.91 -6.84
CA MET A 128 9.20 -4.73 -7.82
C MET A 128 9.54 -3.69 -8.88
N ALA A 129 10.12 -2.56 -8.48
CA ALA A 129 10.59 -1.53 -9.42
C ALA A 129 11.72 -2.05 -10.32
N MET A 130 12.63 -2.88 -9.80
CA MET A 130 13.63 -3.57 -10.63
C MET A 130 12.99 -4.51 -11.64
N ALA A 131 11.94 -5.24 -11.24
CA ALA A 131 11.21 -6.13 -12.12
C ALA A 131 10.48 -5.35 -13.23
N GLU A 132 9.85 -4.22 -12.87
CA GLU A 132 9.24 -3.31 -13.84
C GLU A 132 10.26 -2.85 -14.89
N ALA A 133 11.39 -2.28 -14.46
CA ALA A 133 12.44 -1.81 -15.37
C ALA A 133 12.98 -2.93 -16.29
N HIS A 134 13.16 -4.14 -15.76
CA HIS A 134 13.58 -5.30 -16.55
C HIS A 134 12.53 -5.72 -17.58
N LEU A 135 11.27 -5.80 -17.18
CA LEU A 135 10.16 -6.19 -18.06
C LEU A 135 9.92 -5.12 -19.13
N GLY A 136 9.97 -3.84 -18.75
CA GLY A 136 9.87 -2.72 -19.68
C GLY A 136 10.97 -2.76 -20.75
N ALA A 137 12.22 -2.98 -20.34
CA ALA A 137 13.34 -3.11 -21.26
C ALA A 137 13.22 -4.35 -22.19
N THR A 138 12.49 -5.39 -21.75
CA THR A 138 12.35 -6.63 -22.52
C THR A 138 11.18 -6.58 -23.49
N TYR A 139 10.05 -5.99 -23.09
CA TYR A 139 8.79 -6.10 -23.81
C TYR A 139 8.24 -4.81 -24.41
N ASN A 140 8.68 -3.64 -23.94
CA ASN A 140 8.23 -2.37 -24.49
C ASN A 140 8.81 -2.13 -25.89
N THR A 141 8.00 -1.50 -26.73
CA THR A 141 8.45 -0.98 -28.02
C THR A 141 8.28 0.55 -28.05
N PRO A 142 8.96 1.28 -28.95
CA PRO A 142 8.83 2.74 -29.03
C PRO A 142 7.37 3.23 -29.16
N ASP A 143 6.52 2.44 -29.81
CA ASP A 143 5.14 2.82 -30.09
C ASP A 143 4.15 2.20 -29.12
N PHE A 144 4.56 1.28 -28.25
CA PHE A 144 3.66 0.55 -27.34
C PHE A 144 4.36 0.16 -26.05
N PRO A 145 4.24 0.95 -24.96
CA PRO A 145 4.70 0.57 -23.64
C PRO A 145 3.72 -0.44 -23.03
N VAL A 146 4.19 -1.68 -22.81
CA VAL A 146 3.41 -2.75 -22.17
C VAL A 146 3.51 -2.66 -20.65
N ILE A 147 4.69 -2.27 -20.15
CA ILE A 147 5.04 -2.18 -18.74
C ILE A 147 5.69 -0.82 -18.49
N ASP A 148 5.01 0.03 -17.73
CA ASP A 148 5.49 1.38 -17.35
C ASP A 148 4.86 1.86 -16.03
N HIS A 149 4.52 0.91 -15.14
CA HIS A 149 3.88 1.23 -13.86
C HIS A 149 4.91 1.68 -12.82
N TYR A 150 4.46 2.51 -11.90
CA TYR A 150 5.23 2.92 -10.74
C TYR A 150 5.06 1.98 -9.55
N THR A 151 6.05 2.02 -8.65
CA THR A 151 6.00 1.32 -7.36
C THR A 151 6.10 2.33 -6.22
N TYR A 152 5.05 2.42 -5.42
CA TYR A 152 4.94 3.34 -4.29
C TYR A 152 5.07 2.57 -2.97
N ALA A 153 5.90 3.07 -2.05
CA ALA A 153 6.05 2.51 -0.71
C ALA A 153 5.73 3.55 0.36
N LEU A 154 4.83 3.20 1.28
CA LEU A 154 4.57 4.01 2.48
C LEU A 154 5.40 3.46 3.63
N CYS A 155 6.38 4.24 4.07
CA CYS A 155 7.34 3.90 5.11
C CYS A 155 7.13 4.72 6.38
N GLY A 156 7.53 4.18 7.53
CA GLY A 156 7.75 4.93 8.75
C GLY A 156 9.22 5.30 8.93
N ASP A 157 9.51 6.20 9.85
CA ASP A 157 10.88 6.59 10.20
C ASP A 157 11.69 5.41 10.72
N GLY A 158 11.15 4.61 11.66
CA GLY A 158 11.79 3.41 12.16
C GLY A 158 12.01 2.33 11.09
N ASP A 159 11.08 2.22 10.14
CA ASP A 159 11.17 1.33 8.98
C ASP A 159 12.40 1.67 8.10
N LEU A 160 12.62 2.96 7.87
CA LEU A 160 13.79 3.44 7.10
C LEU A 160 15.11 3.36 7.86
N MET A 161 15.09 3.13 9.17
CA MET A 161 16.31 2.94 9.98
C MET A 161 16.88 1.52 9.88
N GLU A 162 16.13 0.57 9.32
CA GLU A 162 16.61 -0.79 9.12
C GLU A 162 17.71 -0.85 8.06
N GLY A 163 18.75 -1.67 8.30
CA GLY A 163 19.88 -1.79 7.37
C GLY A 163 19.45 -2.20 5.95
N VAL A 164 18.52 -3.15 5.84
CA VAL A 164 18.00 -3.59 4.54
C VAL A 164 17.27 -2.46 3.79
N ALA A 165 16.55 -1.58 4.49
CA ALA A 165 15.89 -0.42 3.90
C ALA A 165 16.91 0.55 3.30
N TYR A 166 17.96 0.86 4.06
CA TYR A 166 19.03 1.74 3.62
C TYR A 166 19.74 1.20 2.37
N GLU A 167 20.09 -0.07 2.38
CA GLU A 167 20.77 -0.73 1.25
C GLU A 167 19.87 -0.78 0.00
N ALA A 168 18.60 -1.15 0.18
CA ALA A 168 17.64 -1.20 -0.91
C ALA A 168 17.39 0.19 -1.53
N CYS A 169 17.18 1.23 -0.73
CA CYS A 169 17.00 2.60 -1.21
C CYS A 169 18.25 3.11 -1.94
N SER A 170 19.44 2.79 -1.42
CA SER A 170 20.70 3.16 -2.09
C SER A 170 20.81 2.49 -3.47
N LEU A 171 20.42 1.22 -3.58
CA LEU A 171 20.39 0.50 -4.84
C LEU A 171 19.37 1.11 -5.82
N ALA A 172 18.15 1.42 -5.34
CA ALA A 172 17.12 2.04 -6.15
C ALA A 172 17.59 3.38 -6.74
N GLY A 173 18.21 4.23 -5.91
CA GLY A 173 18.79 5.51 -6.36
C GLY A 173 19.91 5.32 -7.38
N LYS A 174 20.79 4.33 -7.18
CA LYS A 174 21.85 4.00 -8.14
C LYS A 174 21.30 3.55 -9.49
N LEU A 175 20.22 2.78 -9.48
CA LEU A 175 19.58 2.24 -10.69
C LEU A 175 18.58 3.20 -11.31
N GLN A 176 18.27 4.32 -10.64
CA GLN A 176 17.27 5.31 -11.08
C GLN A 176 15.88 4.68 -11.31
N LEU A 177 15.45 3.82 -10.37
CA LEU A 177 14.15 3.14 -10.45
C LEU A 177 13.00 4.10 -10.17
N GLY A 178 11.84 3.85 -10.79
CA GLY A 178 10.61 4.63 -10.65
C GLY A 178 9.48 3.91 -9.92
#